data_919c5ac0b7f70d31238935d871369475
#
_entry.id   919c5ac0b7f70d31238935d871369475
#
_cell.length_a   1.000
_cell.length_b   1.000
_cell.length_c   1.000
_cell.angle_alpha   90.00
_cell.angle_beta   90.00
_cell.angle_gamma   90.00
#
_symmetry.space_group_name_H-M   'P 1'
#
loop_
_entity.id
_entity.type
_entity.pdbx_description
1 polymer ?
#
loop_
_entity_poly.entity_id
_entity_poly.type
_entity_poly.pdbx_seq_one_letter_code
_entity_poly.pdbx_strand_id
1 'polypeptide(L)'
;LVDDDQNILTSVSLTLQSEGFEVDCYHDGEAAVVGLARRPANLGVFDIKMPRLDGIELLQKVRGQSQMPVIFLTSKDDELDEALGLGMGADDYITKPFSQRLLLARIRTVLRRAAGGVMETSGPNIICQGELLMDPDRHLCSWKGEEVKLTVTEFLILQALALRPGMVKNRDQLMDAAYGESIFLDDRTIDSHIKRLRRKLRVSDPSFD
;
A
#
# COMPACT_ATOMS: atom_id res chain seq x y z
N LEU A 1 -4.96 12.74 -7.00
CA LEU A 1 -6.12 11.95 -6.62
C LEU A 1 -7.01 11.73 -7.84
N VAL A 2 -7.36 10.49 -8.13
CA VAL A 2 -8.19 10.12 -9.29
C VAL A 2 -9.31 9.22 -8.81
N ASP A 3 -10.57 9.65 -8.98
CA ASP A 3 -11.78 8.92 -8.57
C ASP A 3 -12.98 9.52 -9.33
N ASP A 4 -13.91 8.73 -9.80
CA ASP A 4 -15.12 9.24 -10.49
C ASP A 4 -16.19 9.74 -9.50
N ASP A 5 -16.07 9.42 -8.20
CA ASP A 5 -16.94 9.95 -7.15
C ASP A 5 -16.46 11.32 -6.65
N GLN A 6 -17.24 12.37 -6.99
CA GLN A 6 -16.98 13.75 -6.54
C GLN A 6 -16.91 13.91 -5.02
N ASN A 7 -17.65 13.11 -4.26
CA ASN A 7 -17.64 13.22 -2.80
C ASN A 7 -16.30 12.71 -2.23
N ILE A 8 -15.76 11.65 -2.81
CA ILE A 8 -14.43 11.13 -2.45
C ILE A 8 -13.37 12.16 -2.81
N LEU A 9 -13.38 12.69 -4.04
CA LEU A 9 -12.44 13.73 -4.46
C LEU A 9 -12.47 14.93 -3.50
N THR A 10 -13.66 15.44 -3.17
CA THR A 10 -13.81 16.61 -2.30
C THR A 10 -13.35 16.32 -0.88
N SER A 11 -13.84 15.24 -0.26
CA SER A 11 -13.54 14.94 1.14
C SER A 11 -12.07 14.58 1.37
N VAL A 12 -11.50 13.80 0.46
CA VAL A 12 -10.09 13.38 0.55
C VAL A 12 -9.16 14.54 0.25
N SER A 13 -9.43 15.36 -0.79
CA SER A 13 -8.57 16.50 -1.12
C SER A 13 -8.53 17.53 0.01
N LEU A 14 -9.67 17.86 0.62
CA LEU A 14 -9.72 18.77 1.78
C LEU A 14 -8.89 18.25 2.95
N THR A 15 -8.98 16.96 3.26
CA THR A 15 -8.20 16.35 4.33
C THR A 15 -6.70 16.41 4.03
N LEU A 16 -6.29 16.05 2.81
CA LEU A 16 -4.88 16.08 2.44
C LEU A 16 -4.33 17.50 2.42
N GLN A 17 -5.10 18.47 1.93
CA GLN A 17 -4.71 19.90 1.95
C GLN A 17 -4.56 20.43 3.38
N SER A 18 -5.43 20.04 4.32
CA SER A 18 -5.31 20.42 5.73
C SER A 18 -4.05 19.86 6.40
N GLU A 19 -3.50 18.79 5.87
CA GLU A 19 -2.25 18.14 6.31
C GLU A 19 -1.01 18.62 5.53
N GLY A 20 -1.17 19.68 4.71
CA GLY A 20 -0.09 20.36 4.00
C GLY A 20 0.29 19.77 2.65
N PHE A 21 -0.50 18.85 2.09
CA PHE A 21 -0.27 18.31 0.75
C PHE A 21 -0.87 19.24 -0.32
N GLU A 22 -0.15 19.38 -1.44
CA GLU A 22 -0.74 19.91 -2.67
C GLU A 22 -1.46 18.79 -3.41
N VAL A 23 -2.73 18.99 -3.76
CA VAL A 23 -3.58 17.94 -4.32
C VAL A 23 -4.17 18.36 -5.65
N ASP A 24 -3.81 17.64 -6.70
CA ASP A 24 -4.49 17.71 -8.00
C ASP A 24 -5.55 16.60 -8.07
N CYS A 25 -6.78 16.93 -8.46
CA CYS A 25 -7.92 16.03 -8.56
C CYS A 25 -8.34 15.82 -10.01
N TYR A 26 -8.61 14.58 -10.38
CA TYR A 26 -9.07 14.18 -11.71
C TYR A 26 -10.27 13.23 -11.59
N HIS A 27 -11.30 13.44 -12.42
CA HIS A 27 -12.54 12.66 -12.41
C HIS A 27 -12.48 11.38 -13.25
N ASP A 28 -11.42 11.20 -14.00
CA ASP A 28 -11.20 10.02 -14.84
C ASP A 28 -9.70 9.82 -15.14
N GLY A 29 -9.39 8.62 -15.63
CA GLY A 29 -8.01 8.25 -15.93
C GLY A 29 -7.41 9.02 -17.10
N GLU A 30 -8.20 9.44 -18.08
CA GLU A 30 -7.70 10.21 -19.26
C GLU A 30 -7.27 11.61 -18.84
N ALA A 31 -8.08 12.29 -18.04
CA ALA A 31 -7.73 13.59 -17.45
C ALA A 31 -6.48 13.49 -16.58
N ALA A 32 -6.35 12.40 -15.82
CA ALA A 32 -5.18 12.14 -14.98
C ALA A 32 -3.91 11.96 -15.80
N VAL A 33 -3.93 11.21 -16.90
CA VAL A 33 -2.77 11.05 -17.80
C VAL A 33 -2.29 12.41 -18.32
N VAL A 34 -3.22 13.24 -18.82
CA VAL A 34 -2.89 14.57 -19.33
C VAL A 34 -2.36 15.49 -18.21
N GLY A 35 -2.98 15.45 -17.04
CA GLY A 35 -2.58 16.25 -15.90
C GLY A 35 -1.19 15.89 -15.39
N LEU A 36 -0.92 14.60 -15.18
CA LEU A 36 0.37 14.10 -14.71
C LEU A 36 1.53 14.36 -15.67
N ALA A 37 1.25 14.37 -17.00
CA ALA A 37 2.24 14.75 -17.99
C ALA A 37 2.64 16.24 -17.91
N ARG A 38 1.73 17.11 -17.48
CA ARG A 38 1.97 18.56 -17.32
C ARG A 38 2.57 18.90 -15.96
N ARG A 39 2.10 18.24 -14.93
CA ARG A 39 2.54 18.44 -13.55
C ARG A 39 2.77 17.08 -12.89
N PRO A 40 4.03 16.60 -12.87
CA PRO A 40 4.37 15.34 -12.20
C PRO A 40 4.04 15.41 -10.71
N ALA A 41 3.49 14.31 -10.17
CA ALA A 41 3.17 14.18 -8.76
C ALA A 41 4.19 13.29 -8.02
N ASN A 42 4.27 13.44 -6.70
CA ASN A 42 5.12 12.60 -5.84
C ASN A 42 4.46 11.28 -5.47
N LEU A 43 3.11 11.22 -5.55
CA LEU A 43 2.32 10.03 -5.26
C LEU A 43 0.96 10.12 -5.96
N GLY A 44 0.48 8.99 -6.48
CA GLY A 44 -0.86 8.82 -7.03
C GLY A 44 -1.77 8.06 -6.06
N VAL A 45 -3.01 8.52 -5.92
CA VAL A 45 -4.09 7.76 -5.28
C VAL A 45 -5.17 7.58 -6.32
N PHE A 46 -5.38 6.35 -6.79
CA PHE A 46 -6.24 6.04 -7.92
C PHE A 46 -7.36 5.09 -7.51
N ASP A 47 -8.59 5.43 -7.83
CA ASP A 47 -9.66 4.44 -7.81
C ASP A 47 -9.42 3.39 -8.91
N ILE A 48 -9.71 2.13 -8.61
CA ILE A 48 -9.59 1.06 -9.61
C ILE A 48 -10.76 1.15 -10.59
N LYS A 49 -11.99 1.26 -10.09
CA LYS A 49 -13.20 1.19 -10.92
C LYS A 49 -13.63 2.56 -11.41
N MET A 50 -13.07 2.97 -12.53
CA MET A 50 -13.51 4.20 -13.21
C MET A 50 -13.97 3.91 -14.63
N PRO A 51 -14.92 4.71 -15.18
CA PRO A 51 -15.35 4.55 -16.56
C PRO A 51 -14.24 4.91 -17.55
N ARG A 52 -14.25 4.29 -18.73
CA ARG A 52 -13.34 4.50 -19.88
C ARG A 52 -11.90 4.02 -19.66
N LEU A 53 -11.17 4.58 -18.73
CA LEU A 53 -9.81 4.20 -18.37
C LEU A 53 -9.80 3.89 -16.87
N ASP A 54 -9.70 2.61 -16.53
CA ASP A 54 -9.65 2.16 -15.14
C ASP A 54 -8.31 2.50 -14.45
N GLY A 55 -8.26 2.33 -13.13
CA GLY A 55 -7.05 2.67 -12.36
C GLY A 55 -5.85 1.80 -12.69
N ILE A 56 -6.07 0.55 -13.11
CA ILE A 56 -5.00 -0.39 -13.49
C ILE A 56 -4.40 0.02 -14.83
N GLU A 57 -5.24 0.32 -15.81
CA GLU A 57 -4.81 0.84 -17.11
C GLU A 57 -4.11 2.19 -16.97
N LEU A 58 -4.60 3.06 -16.06
CA LEU A 58 -3.96 4.33 -15.73
C LEU A 58 -2.54 4.08 -15.16
N LEU A 59 -2.39 3.14 -14.23
CA LEU A 59 -1.08 2.79 -13.67
C LEU A 59 -0.11 2.32 -14.77
N GLN A 60 -0.56 1.47 -15.69
CA GLN A 60 0.29 1.00 -16.80
C GLN A 60 0.80 2.16 -17.67
N LYS A 61 -0.07 3.12 -18.00
CA LYS A 61 0.31 4.31 -18.77
C LYS A 61 1.30 5.18 -18.00
N VAL A 62 1.07 5.38 -16.70
CA VAL A 62 1.97 6.15 -15.82
C VAL A 62 3.32 5.46 -15.69
N ARG A 63 3.38 4.13 -15.55
CA ARG A 63 4.64 3.37 -15.43
C ARG A 63 5.53 3.46 -16.66
N GLY A 64 4.97 3.74 -17.83
CA GLY A 64 5.77 4.03 -19.05
C GLY A 64 6.56 5.34 -18.98
N GLN A 65 6.25 6.25 -18.05
CA GLN A 65 6.83 7.59 -17.98
C GLN A 65 7.35 7.95 -16.57
N SER A 66 6.87 7.28 -15.50
CA SER A 66 7.17 7.64 -14.11
C SER A 66 7.18 6.42 -13.18
N GLN A 67 8.13 6.43 -12.24
CA GLN A 67 8.16 5.50 -11.11
C GLN A 67 7.45 6.06 -9.86
N MET A 68 6.59 7.06 -10.04
CA MET A 68 5.78 7.63 -8.96
C MET A 68 5.03 6.54 -8.20
N PRO A 69 5.13 6.49 -6.87
CA PRO A 69 4.38 5.51 -6.08
C PRO A 69 2.87 5.71 -6.23
N VAL A 70 2.12 4.60 -6.23
CA VAL A 70 0.68 4.60 -6.42
C VAL A 70 0.00 3.76 -5.35
N ILE A 71 -1.04 4.34 -4.72
CA ILE A 71 -1.97 3.66 -3.83
C ILE A 71 -3.30 3.48 -4.57
N PHE A 72 -3.82 2.26 -4.62
CA PHE A 72 -5.16 2.04 -5.14
C PHE A 72 -6.24 2.19 -4.07
N LEU A 73 -7.37 2.77 -4.47
CA LEU A 73 -8.64 2.63 -3.76
C LEU A 73 -9.46 1.54 -4.47
N THR A 74 -9.97 0.57 -3.71
CA THR A 74 -10.65 -0.61 -4.27
C THR A 74 -11.93 -0.91 -3.52
N SER A 75 -12.94 -1.48 -4.18
CA SER A 75 -14.14 -2.00 -3.52
C SER A 75 -13.89 -3.41 -2.96
N LYS A 76 -14.66 -3.83 -1.95
CA LYS A 76 -14.51 -5.12 -1.26
C LYS A 76 -14.59 -6.36 -2.15
N ASP A 77 -15.24 -6.25 -3.29
CA ASP A 77 -15.53 -7.39 -4.18
C ASP A 77 -14.42 -7.68 -5.19
N ASP A 78 -13.30 -6.95 -5.13
CA ASP A 78 -12.27 -6.96 -6.17
C ASP A 78 -10.95 -7.66 -5.76
N GLU A 79 -11.03 -8.84 -5.14
CA GLU A 79 -9.82 -9.63 -4.81
C GLU A 79 -8.92 -9.92 -6.03
N LEU A 80 -9.51 -10.03 -7.23
CA LEU A 80 -8.77 -10.21 -8.47
C LEU A 80 -8.05 -8.93 -8.90
N ASP A 81 -8.68 -7.77 -8.73
CA ASP A 81 -8.10 -6.47 -9.11
C ASP A 81 -6.97 -6.07 -8.16
N GLU A 82 -7.05 -6.41 -6.87
CA GLU A 82 -5.96 -6.23 -5.91
C GLU A 82 -4.72 -7.06 -6.28
N ALA A 83 -4.90 -8.32 -6.66
CA ALA A 83 -3.80 -9.19 -7.06
C ALA A 83 -3.13 -8.74 -8.36
N LEU A 84 -3.92 -8.22 -9.31
CA LEU A 84 -3.45 -7.64 -10.56
C LEU A 84 -2.73 -6.31 -10.31
N GLY A 85 -3.31 -5.39 -9.53
CA GLY A 85 -2.73 -4.08 -9.23
C GLY A 85 -1.36 -4.16 -8.57
N LEU A 86 -1.18 -5.05 -7.60
CA LEU A 86 0.12 -5.28 -6.95
C LEU A 86 1.12 -6.00 -7.86
N GLY A 87 0.65 -6.94 -8.68
CA GLY A 87 1.47 -7.62 -9.70
C GLY A 87 1.97 -6.66 -10.78
N MET A 88 1.27 -5.55 -11.01
CA MET A 88 1.59 -4.49 -11.97
C MET A 88 2.38 -3.31 -11.36
N GLY A 89 2.78 -3.38 -10.10
CA GLY A 89 3.68 -2.39 -9.49
C GLY A 89 3.00 -1.26 -8.72
N ALA A 90 1.79 -1.48 -8.19
CA ALA A 90 1.24 -0.60 -7.15
C ALA A 90 2.00 -0.76 -5.83
N ASP A 91 2.14 0.32 -5.08
CA ASP A 91 2.90 0.36 -3.83
C ASP A 91 2.05 -0.02 -2.61
N ASP A 92 0.75 0.26 -2.67
CA ASP A 92 -0.23 -0.13 -1.65
C ASP A 92 -1.66 -0.08 -2.20
N TYR A 93 -2.64 -0.58 -1.43
CA TYR A 93 -4.06 -0.44 -1.73
C TYR A 93 -4.87 -0.28 -0.44
N ILE A 94 -6.03 0.35 -0.56
CA ILE A 94 -6.95 0.63 0.53
C ILE A 94 -8.37 0.28 0.07
N THR A 95 -9.04 -0.58 0.83
CA THR A 95 -10.41 -1.00 0.52
C THR A 95 -11.43 0.06 0.95
N LYS A 96 -12.36 0.40 0.07
CA LYS A 96 -13.53 1.24 0.36
C LYS A 96 -14.59 0.41 1.14
N PRO A 97 -15.24 0.99 2.19
CA PRO A 97 -15.02 2.31 2.76
C PRO A 97 -13.76 2.38 3.64
N PHE A 98 -13.07 3.51 3.63
CA PHE A 98 -11.86 3.74 4.42
C PHE A 98 -11.97 5.01 5.27
N SER A 99 -11.18 5.07 6.36
CA SER A 99 -11.01 6.31 7.11
C SER A 99 -9.95 7.20 6.46
N GLN A 100 -10.17 8.52 6.47
CA GLN A 100 -9.19 9.50 5.97
C GLN A 100 -7.87 9.40 6.72
N ARG A 101 -7.93 9.07 8.03
CA ARG A 101 -6.74 8.85 8.86
C ARG A 101 -5.90 7.66 8.37
N LEU A 102 -6.55 6.57 7.94
CA LEU A 102 -5.86 5.42 7.36
C LEU A 102 -5.18 5.80 6.05
N LEU A 103 -5.90 6.45 5.13
CA LEU A 103 -5.34 6.90 3.86
C LEU A 103 -4.11 7.80 4.08
N LEU A 104 -4.20 8.77 5.00
CA LEU A 104 -3.10 9.67 5.33
C LEU A 104 -1.87 8.92 5.86
N ALA A 105 -2.07 7.97 6.76
CA ALA A 105 -0.99 7.13 7.29
C ALA A 105 -0.28 6.33 6.18
N ARG A 106 -1.07 5.77 5.23
CA ARG A 106 -0.56 5.03 4.07
C ARG A 106 0.25 5.93 3.12
N ILE A 107 -0.29 7.10 2.79
CA ILE A 107 0.39 8.09 1.94
C ILE A 107 1.75 8.46 2.54
N ARG A 108 1.80 8.82 3.83
CA ARG A 108 3.06 9.17 4.51
C ARG A 108 4.07 8.03 4.49
N THR A 109 3.62 6.81 4.67
CA THR A 109 4.47 5.63 4.66
C THR A 109 5.05 5.35 3.27
N VAL A 110 4.21 5.39 2.23
CA VAL A 110 4.64 5.16 0.84
C VAL A 110 5.61 6.26 0.38
N LEU A 111 5.34 7.53 0.69
CA LEU A 111 6.26 8.63 0.37
C LEU A 111 7.61 8.50 1.08
N ARG A 112 7.63 8.08 2.35
CA ARG A 112 8.88 7.87 3.10
C ARG A 112 9.74 6.76 2.47
N ARG A 113 9.13 5.66 2.01
CA ARG A 113 9.83 4.58 1.28
C ARG A 113 10.39 5.07 -0.05
N ALA A 114 9.60 5.81 -0.81
CA ALA A 114 10.01 6.37 -2.11
C ALA A 114 11.16 7.38 -2.00
N ALA A 115 11.32 8.04 -0.85
CA ALA A 115 12.42 8.97 -0.57
C ALA A 115 13.79 8.28 -0.33
N GLY A 116 13.88 6.95 -0.50
CA GLY A 116 15.18 6.25 -0.51
C GLY A 116 15.74 5.93 0.88
N GLY A 117 14.92 5.42 1.78
CA GLY A 117 15.40 4.90 3.07
C GLY A 117 16.38 3.73 2.87
N VAL A 118 17.66 3.94 3.14
CA VAL A 118 18.66 2.85 3.20
C VAL A 118 18.44 2.07 4.50
N MET A 119 18.45 0.74 4.43
CA MET A 119 18.30 -0.11 5.61
C MET A 119 19.60 -0.09 6.42
N GLU A 120 19.60 0.62 7.55
CA GLU A 120 20.67 0.56 8.54
C GLU A 120 20.33 -0.54 9.55
N THR A 121 21.26 -1.45 9.78
CA THR A 121 21.08 -2.61 10.67
C THR A 121 21.11 -2.27 12.16
N SER A 122 21.21 -1.00 12.53
CA SER A 122 21.52 -0.54 13.91
C SER A 122 20.56 0.53 14.45
N GLY A 123 19.32 0.63 13.96
CA GLY A 123 18.32 1.57 14.49
C GLY A 123 17.65 1.04 15.78
N PRO A 124 17.12 1.92 16.67
CA PRO A 124 16.51 1.52 17.94
C PRO A 124 15.25 0.66 17.78
N ASN A 125 14.63 0.64 16.60
CA ASN A 125 13.37 -0.07 16.33
C ASN A 125 13.51 -1.25 15.35
N ILE A 126 14.75 -1.66 15.00
CA ILE A 126 14.97 -2.78 14.07
C ILE A 126 14.51 -4.09 14.71
N ILE A 127 13.67 -4.82 13.97
CA ILE A 127 13.21 -6.16 14.35
C ILE A 127 14.05 -7.18 13.61
N CYS A 128 14.78 -8.00 14.37
CA CYS A 128 15.58 -9.10 13.86
C CYS A 128 15.01 -10.41 14.38
N GLN A 129 14.56 -11.30 13.47
CA GLN A 129 14.05 -12.63 13.82
C GLN A 129 14.63 -13.66 12.85
N GLY A 130 15.71 -14.33 13.28
CA GLY A 130 16.47 -15.22 12.40
C GLY A 130 17.00 -14.47 11.18
N GLU A 131 16.58 -14.89 10.00
CA GLU A 131 16.98 -14.28 8.71
C GLU A 131 16.10 -13.08 8.31
N LEU A 132 15.02 -12.81 9.07
CA LEU A 132 14.14 -11.67 8.85
C LEU A 132 14.72 -10.42 9.52
N LEU A 133 14.83 -9.34 8.77
CA LEU A 133 15.15 -8.02 9.28
C LEU A 133 14.12 -7.01 8.80
N MET A 134 13.53 -6.27 9.72
CA MET A 134 12.53 -5.26 9.42
C MET A 134 12.90 -3.92 10.07
N ASP A 135 12.75 -2.85 9.32
CA ASP A 135 12.85 -1.46 9.78
C ASP A 135 11.45 -0.82 9.79
N PRO A 136 10.77 -0.75 10.94
CA PRO A 136 9.44 -0.15 11.05
C PRO A 136 9.41 1.34 10.72
N ASP A 137 10.49 2.06 11.01
CA ASP A 137 10.56 3.50 10.79
C ASP A 137 10.61 3.84 9.29
N ARG A 138 11.21 2.94 8.50
CA ARG A 138 11.34 3.07 7.04
C ARG A 138 10.42 2.13 6.26
N HIS A 139 9.72 1.21 6.93
CA HIS A 139 8.93 0.15 6.32
C HIS A 139 9.73 -0.72 5.34
N LEU A 140 10.99 -0.98 5.65
CA LEU A 140 11.86 -1.85 4.87
C LEU A 140 11.87 -3.25 5.46
N CYS A 141 11.92 -4.26 4.59
CA CYS A 141 11.98 -5.66 4.97
C CYS A 141 13.05 -6.36 4.14
N SER A 142 13.89 -7.18 4.80
CA SER A 142 14.78 -8.11 4.09
C SER A 142 14.67 -9.51 4.68
N TRP A 143 14.89 -10.50 3.83
CA TRP A 143 14.97 -11.92 4.15
C TRP A 143 16.28 -12.49 3.62
N LYS A 144 17.09 -13.08 4.47
CA LYS A 144 18.46 -13.57 4.11
C LYS A 144 19.34 -12.50 3.45
N GLY A 145 19.18 -11.23 3.85
CA GLY A 145 19.91 -10.10 3.29
C GLY A 145 19.34 -9.53 1.98
N GLU A 146 18.32 -10.17 1.40
CA GLU A 146 17.65 -9.71 0.17
C GLU A 146 16.44 -8.85 0.51
N GLU A 147 16.27 -7.70 -0.16
CA GLU A 147 15.12 -6.83 0.04
C GLU A 147 13.83 -7.50 -0.44
N VAL A 148 12.80 -7.53 0.42
CA VAL A 148 11.46 -8.01 0.11
C VAL A 148 10.51 -6.82 0.05
N LYS A 149 10.02 -6.48 -1.13
CA LYS A 149 9.07 -5.38 -1.34
C LYS A 149 7.67 -5.76 -0.86
N LEU A 150 7.31 -5.27 0.32
CA LEU A 150 6.00 -5.47 0.93
C LEU A 150 5.13 -4.22 0.76
N THR A 151 3.82 -4.39 0.60
CA THR A 151 2.88 -3.29 0.81
C THR A 151 2.85 -2.90 2.29
N VAL A 152 2.26 -1.75 2.59
CA VAL A 152 2.16 -1.31 4.00
C VAL A 152 1.37 -2.31 4.84
N THR A 153 0.26 -2.85 4.31
CA THR A 153 -0.55 -3.86 5.00
C THR A 153 0.24 -5.14 5.26
N GLU A 154 0.92 -5.67 4.23
CA GLU A 154 1.75 -6.87 4.37
C GLU A 154 2.89 -6.67 5.38
N PHE A 155 3.51 -5.48 5.37
CA PHE A 155 4.54 -5.13 6.34
C PHE A 155 4.01 -5.11 7.76
N LEU A 156 2.86 -4.46 8.02
CA LEU A 156 2.26 -4.38 9.35
C LEU A 156 1.81 -5.75 9.87
N ILE A 157 1.28 -6.62 9.00
CA ILE A 157 0.96 -8.01 9.35
C ILE A 157 2.22 -8.78 9.74
N LEU A 158 3.27 -8.71 8.91
CA LEU A 158 4.54 -9.39 9.19
C LEU A 158 5.19 -8.86 10.47
N GLN A 159 5.18 -7.55 10.68
CA GLN A 159 5.66 -6.90 11.89
C GLN A 159 4.92 -7.41 13.13
N ALA A 160 3.58 -7.48 13.07
CA ALA A 160 2.78 -7.98 14.18
C ALA A 160 3.11 -9.43 14.55
N LEU A 161 3.46 -10.27 13.57
CA LEU A 161 3.91 -11.64 13.79
C LEU A 161 5.36 -11.69 14.32
N ALA A 162 6.26 -10.90 13.76
CA ALA A 162 7.68 -10.89 14.11
C ALA A 162 7.96 -10.31 15.51
N LEU A 163 7.14 -9.39 16.01
CA LEU A 163 7.28 -8.82 17.36
C LEU A 163 7.08 -9.85 18.49
N ARG A 164 6.35 -10.94 18.24
CA ARG A 164 6.09 -11.99 19.23
C ARG A 164 6.17 -13.39 18.60
N PRO A 165 7.37 -13.89 18.31
CA PRO A 165 7.56 -15.22 17.74
C PRO A 165 6.97 -16.31 18.67
N GLY A 166 6.36 -17.32 18.06
CA GLY A 166 5.73 -18.42 18.80
C GLY A 166 4.35 -18.13 19.39
N MET A 167 3.88 -16.87 19.31
CA MET A 167 2.49 -16.53 19.69
C MET A 167 1.57 -16.61 18.49
N VAL A 168 0.53 -17.43 18.58
CA VAL A 168 -0.53 -17.47 17.57
C VAL A 168 -1.36 -16.19 17.66
N LYS A 169 -1.59 -15.52 16.53
CA LYS A 169 -2.51 -14.41 16.40
C LYS A 169 -3.74 -14.84 15.60
N ASN A 170 -4.92 -14.45 16.06
CA ASN A 170 -6.14 -14.65 15.31
C ASN A 170 -6.29 -13.59 14.20
N ARG A 171 -7.30 -13.77 13.32
CA ARG A 171 -7.54 -12.84 12.20
C ARG A 171 -7.83 -11.42 12.65
N ASP A 172 -8.65 -11.25 13.69
CA ASP A 172 -9.00 -9.93 14.24
C ASP A 172 -7.76 -9.18 14.71
N GLN A 173 -6.85 -9.83 15.43
CA GLN A 173 -5.60 -9.24 15.88
C GLN A 173 -4.66 -8.82 14.72
N LEU A 174 -4.69 -9.55 13.62
CA LEU A 174 -3.94 -9.18 12.41
C LEU A 174 -4.63 -8.05 11.67
N MET A 175 -5.97 -8.01 11.66
CA MET A 175 -6.75 -6.90 11.13
C MET A 175 -6.47 -5.60 11.90
N ASP A 176 -6.52 -5.64 13.23
CA ASP A 176 -6.21 -4.48 14.08
C ASP A 176 -4.80 -3.97 13.84
N ALA A 177 -3.82 -4.87 13.69
CA ALA A 177 -2.45 -4.50 13.39
C ALA A 177 -2.29 -3.85 12.00
N ALA A 178 -3.05 -4.33 11.00
CA ALA A 178 -2.96 -3.87 9.62
C ALA A 178 -3.74 -2.58 9.35
N TYR A 179 -4.88 -2.40 10.02
CA TYR A 179 -5.86 -1.36 9.68
C TYR A 179 -6.26 -0.47 10.88
N GLY A 180 -5.92 -0.87 12.12
CA GLY A 180 -6.32 -0.20 13.35
C GLY A 180 -7.72 -0.60 13.83
N GLU A 181 -8.02 -0.34 15.10
CA GLU A 181 -9.20 -0.82 15.82
C GLU A 181 -10.58 -0.35 15.29
N SER A 182 -10.63 0.48 14.27
CA SER A 182 -11.87 1.17 13.82
C SER A 182 -12.48 0.61 12.53
N ILE A 183 -11.97 -0.48 11.95
CA ILE A 183 -12.40 -0.94 10.62
C ILE A 183 -12.92 -2.37 10.69
N PHE A 184 -14.21 -2.55 10.52
CA PHE A 184 -14.83 -3.85 10.29
C PHE A 184 -14.64 -4.27 8.83
N LEU A 185 -13.60 -5.06 8.54
CA LEU A 185 -13.37 -5.69 7.24
C LEU A 185 -13.67 -7.18 7.33
N ASP A 186 -13.94 -7.81 6.17
CA ASP A 186 -14.17 -9.26 6.10
C ASP A 186 -12.88 -10.04 6.42
N ASP A 187 -12.98 -11.08 7.23
CA ASP A 187 -11.89 -11.99 7.64
C ASP A 187 -11.07 -12.55 6.48
N ARG A 188 -11.68 -12.69 5.30
CA ARG A 188 -11.03 -13.22 4.09
C ARG A 188 -9.91 -12.32 3.55
N THR A 189 -9.95 -11.02 3.88
CA THR A 189 -8.94 -10.05 3.46
C THR A 189 -7.57 -10.39 4.03
N ILE A 190 -7.50 -10.84 5.30
CA ILE A 190 -6.24 -11.25 5.94
C ILE A 190 -5.62 -12.48 5.28
N ASP A 191 -6.43 -13.48 4.93
CA ASP A 191 -5.93 -14.71 4.28
C ASP A 191 -5.28 -14.38 2.92
N SER A 192 -5.84 -13.42 2.17
CA SER A 192 -5.27 -12.93 0.91
C SER A 192 -3.92 -12.21 1.12
N HIS A 193 -3.78 -11.38 2.17
CA HIS A 193 -2.51 -10.75 2.52
C HIS A 193 -1.46 -11.77 2.93
N ILE A 194 -1.80 -12.74 3.77
CA ILE A 194 -0.89 -13.82 4.19
C ILE A 194 -0.43 -14.65 2.98
N LYS A 195 -1.34 -15.00 2.07
CA LYS A 195 -0.99 -15.72 0.84
C LYS A 195 0.00 -14.93 -0.02
N ARG A 196 -0.20 -13.62 -0.18
CA ARG A 196 0.71 -12.75 -0.94
C ARG A 196 2.06 -12.60 -0.25
N LEU A 197 2.05 -12.37 1.07
CA LEU A 197 3.27 -12.27 1.87
C LEU A 197 4.14 -13.53 1.73
N ARG A 198 3.55 -14.73 1.92
CA ARG A 198 4.24 -16.01 1.71
C ARG A 198 4.81 -16.14 0.29
N ARG A 199 4.04 -15.75 -0.73
CA ARG A 199 4.53 -15.78 -2.12
C ARG A 199 5.74 -14.86 -2.31
N LYS A 200 5.75 -13.67 -1.74
CA LYS A 200 6.88 -12.73 -1.84
C LYS A 200 8.12 -13.26 -1.14
N LEU A 201 7.97 -13.83 0.06
CA LEU A 201 9.08 -14.45 0.79
C LEU A 201 9.63 -15.69 0.05
N ARG A 202 8.77 -16.49 -0.60
CA ARG A 202 9.19 -17.63 -1.43
C ARG A 202 9.96 -17.23 -2.69
N VAL A 203 9.78 -16.02 -3.20
CA VAL A 203 10.59 -15.50 -4.33
C VAL A 203 12.04 -15.32 -3.89
N SER A 204 12.26 -14.78 -2.69
CA SER A 204 13.61 -14.63 -2.10
C SER A 204 14.16 -15.95 -1.53
N ASP A 205 13.30 -16.86 -1.10
CA ASP A 205 13.69 -18.16 -0.55
C ASP A 205 12.65 -19.24 -0.90
N PRO A 206 12.90 -20.06 -1.93
CA PRO A 206 11.97 -21.14 -2.32
C PRO A 206 11.70 -22.19 -1.22
N SER A 207 12.55 -22.25 -0.19
CA SER A 207 12.35 -23.16 0.96
C SER A 207 11.47 -22.57 2.07
N PHE A 208 11.04 -21.32 1.93
CA PHE A 208 10.14 -20.68 2.90
C PHE A 208 8.77 -21.35 2.91
N ASP A 209 8.31 -21.83 4.06
CA ASP A 209 7.00 -22.49 4.25
C ASP A 209 6.11 -21.76 5.26
#